data_79fdb0650e46f422d5271a94cebf9ef9
#
_entry.id   79fdb0650e46f422d5271a94cebf9ef9
#
_cell.length_a   1.000
_cell.length_b   1.000
_cell.length_c   1.000
_cell.angle_alpha   90.00
_cell.angle_beta   90.00
_cell.angle_gamma   90.00
#
_symmetry.space_group_name_H-M   'P 1'
#
loop_
_entity.id
_entity.type
_entity.pdbx_description
1 polymer ?
#
loop_
_entity_poly.entity_id
_entity_poly.type
_entity_poly.pdbx_seq_one_letter_code
_entity_poly.pdbx_strand_id
1 'polypeptide(L)'
;MKPSQKRKVLVAAVAAVGLGLAGAGAGMSWAATTRTVKVGSAAQLKAALAAARPGDVITLAAGTYDGAFFGTASGTAAAPITLTGPKTAILSNTKNGCDPNVPSGRSVTYCGFGFHLNKANFWKLTGFSVKSANKGIVLDTVTHTVIDGVAVSGVRDEGIHFRTSSTDNVLRNSSVRDTGQGQPGFGEGVYIGSAKSNWAKFGSGANGADHSDRDTVTGNRIGPGVAAELIDIKEGTLNGTITGNTFDGTGVSGANSADSWIDAKGNNYKINSNKGTGPSGDLDGYQVHQQVASFGCGNVFSGNTSKLSSAGFAINVTDQSKCGTNLNVVGAGNTVTGAKSGLSNIKVTG
;
A
#
# COMPACT_ATOMS: atom_id res chain seq x y z
N MET A 1 -2.57 -52.03 -74.70
CA MET A 1 -2.82 -51.11 -73.55
C MET A 1 -3.93 -51.72 -72.70
N LYS A 2 -3.63 -52.16 -71.47
CA LYS A 2 -4.58 -52.85 -70.58
C LYS A 2 -5.27 -51.83 -69.68
N PRO A 3 -6.55 -51.98 -69.36
CA PRO A 3 -7.26 -51.08 -68.47
C PRO A 3 -7.07 -51.47 -67.00
N SER A 4 -6.96 -50.47 -66.16
CA SER A 4 -6.76 -50.52 -64.71
C SER A 4 -8.04 -50.94 -63.97
N GLN A 5 -7.91 -51.92 -63.10
CA GLN A 5 -8.99 -52.41 -62.24
C GLN A 5 -9.16 -51.48 -61.01
N LYS A 6 -10.35 -50.96 -60.79
CA LYS A 6 -10.77 -50.24 -59.59
C LYS A 6 -11.14 -51.30 -58.51
N ARG A 7 -10.41 -51.34 -57.42
CA ARG A 7 -10.81 -52.09 -56.22
C ARG A 7 -11.78 -51.22 -55.41
N LYS A 8 -12.96 -51.78 -55.17
CA LYS A 8 -13.92 -51.25 -54.18
C LYS A 8 -13.48 -51.69 -52.80
N VAL A 9 -13.32 -50.78 -51.88
CA VAL A 9 -13.11 -51.03 -50.46
C VAL A 9 -14.47 -50.94 -49.79
N LEU A 10 -14.88 -52.02 -49.16
CA LEU A 10 -16.09 -52.08 -48.33
C LEU A 10 -15.68 -51.54 -46.92
N VAL A 11 -16.35 -50.46 -46.48
CA VAL A 11 -16.19 -49.98 -45.12
C VAL A 11 -17.30 -50.59 -44.27
N ALA A 12 -16.94 -51.46 -43.36
CA ALA A 12 -17.83 -51.96 -42.33
C ALA A 12 -17.91 -50.96 -41.16
N ALA A 13 -19.10 -50.45 -40.91
CA ALA A 13 -19.36 -49.62 -39.74
C ALA A 13 -19.50 -50.49 -38.50
N VAL A 14 -18.60 -50.34 -37.57
CA VAL A 14 -18.70 -50.88 -36.19
C VAL A 14 -19.30 -49.81 -35.31
N ALA A 15 -20.51 -50.02 -34.83
CA ALA A 15 -21.14 -49.17 -33.81
C ALA A 15 -20.55 -49.55 -32.43
N ALA A 16 -19.72 -48.65 -31.88
CA ALA A 16 -19.26 -48.76 -30.50
C ALA A 16 -20.26 -48.04 -29.58
N VAL A 17 -20.97 -48.83 -28.77
CA VAL A 17 -21.76 -48.34 -27.65
C VAL A 17 -20.78 -47.90 -26.55
N GLY A 18 -20.52 -46.61 -26.43
CA GLY A 18 -19.74 -46.02 -25.33
C GLY A 18 -20.60 -45.85 -24.08
N LEU A 19 -20.46 -46.69 -23.08
CA LEU A 19 -20.89 -46.41 -21.73
C LEU A 19 -20.03 -45.25 -21.20
N GLY A 20 -20.61 -44.04 -21.10
CA GLY A 20 -20.02 -42.91 -20.43
C GLY A 20 -20.05 -43.13 -18.92
N LEU A 21 -18.93 -43.52 -18.34
CA LEU A 21 -18.66 -43.35 -16.92
C LEU A 21 -18.37 -41.85 -16.68
N ALA A 22 -19.40 -41.13 -16.20
CA ALA A 22 -19.22 -39.79 -15.62
C ALA A 22 -18.44 -39.96 -14.30
N GLY A 23 -17.13 -39.97 -14.38
CA GLY A 23 -16.26 -39.81 -13.22
C GLY A 23 -16.43 -38.41 -12.64
N ALA A 24 -17.30 -38.28 -11.63
CA ALA A 24 -17.28 -37.13 -10.77
C ALA A 24 -15.92 -37.08 -10.04
N GLY A 25 -14.97 -36.39 -10.61
CA GLY A 25 -13.72 -36.05 -9.96
C GLY A 25 -14.05 -35.12 -8.77
N ALA A 26 -14.33 -35.71 -7.61
CA ALA A 26 -14.32 -34.99 -6.36
C ALA A 26 -12.89 -34.44 -6.19
N GLY A 27 -12.69 -33.21 -6.60
CA GLY A 27 -11.47 -32.46 -6.26
C GLY A 27 -11.35 -32.44 -4.74
N MET A 28 -10.49 -33.31 -4.19
CA MET A 28 -10.10 -33.21 -2.80
C MET A 28 -9.43 -31.85 -2.63
N SER A 29 -10.20 -30.87 -2.14
CA SER A 29 -9.63 -29.64 -1.62
C SER A 29 -8.87 -30.03 -0.35
N TRP A 30 -7.57 -30.24 -0.48
CA TRP A 30 -6.70 -30.33 0.68
C TRP A 30 -6.79 -28.99 1.39
N ALA A 31 -7.50 -28.94 2.51
CA ALA A 31 -7.42 -27.79 3.40
C ALA A 31 -5.94 -27.62 3.73
N ALA A 32 -5.37 -26.47 3.35
CA ALA A 32 -3.97 -26.18 3.67
C ALA A 32 -3.81 -26.28 5.19
N THR A 33 -3.03 -27.24 5.65
CA THR A 33 -2.77 -27.42 7.08
C THR A 33 -2.01 -26.19 7.56
N THR A 34 -2.64 -25.37 8.41
CA THR A 34 -2.03 -24.18 8.99
C THR A 34 -0.81 -24.62 9.83
N ARG A 35 0.38 -24.23 9.41
CA ARG A 35 1.60 -24.43 10.18
C ARG A 35 1.89 -23.19 11.01
N THR A 36 2.00 -23.34 12.33
CA THR A 36 2.40 -22.26 13.23
C THR A 36 3.89 -22.34 13.52
N VAL A 37 4.62 -21.26 13.25
CA VAL A 37 6.06 -21.12 13.49
C VAL A 37 6.28 -20.05 14.56
N LYS A 38 6.65 -20.46 15.78
CA LYS A 38 6.97 -19.52 16.86
C LYS A 38 8.41 -19.07 16.74
N VAL A 39 8.65 -17.77 16.81
CA VAL A 39 9.99 -17.16 16.70
C VAL A 39 10.25 -16.21 17.87
N GLY A 40 11.44 -16.26 18.43
CA GLY A 40 11.90 -15.44 19.57
C GLY A 40 13.24 -14.74 19.32
N SER A 41 13.77 -14.81 18.11
CA SER A 41 15.02 -14.12 17.73
C SER A 41 15.03 -13.68 16.27
N ALA A 42 15.89 -12.72 15.93
CA ALA A 42 16.08 -12.25 14.56
C ALA A 42 16.50 -13.38 13.61
N ALA A 43 17.36 -14.30 14.05
CA ALA A 43 17.79 -15.45 13.24
C ALA A 43 16.62 -16.39 12.95
N GLN A 44 15.80 -16.70 13.97
CA GLN A 44 14.61 -17.54 13.78
C GLN A 44 13.58 -16.88 12.85
N LEU A 45 13.38 -15.55 12.98
CA LEU A 45 12.49 -14.82 12.08
C LEU A 45 12.97 -14.89 10.62
N LYS A 46 14.27 -14.65 10.36
CA LYS A 46 14.85 -14.78 9.03
C LYS A 46 14.65 -16.18 8.44
N ALA A 47 14.91 -17.23 9.23
CA ALA A 47 14.70 -18.60 8.80
C ALA A 47 13.22 -18.90 8.51
N ALA A 48 12.31 -18.41 9.35
CA ALA A 48 10.86 -18.59 9.16
C ALA A 48 10.36 -17.89 7.89
N LEU A 49 10.81 -16.65 7.62
CA LEU A 49 10.46 -15.89 6.42
C LEU A 49 10.99 -16.59 5.14
N ALA A 50 12.22 -17.08 5.15
CA ALA A 50 12.82 -17.80 4.03
C ALA A 50 12.11 -19.14 3.73
N ALA A 51 11.54 -19.80 4.75
CA ALA A 51 10.83 -21.06 4.64
C ALA A 51 9.30 -20.91 4.57
N ALA A 52 8.78 -19.70 4.44
CA ALA A 52 7.36 -19.41 4.48
C ALA A 52 6.60 -20.05 3.29
N ARG A 53 5.39 -20.54 3.57
CA ARG A 53 4.51 -21.22 2.60
C ARG A 53 3.07 -20.72 2.78
N PRO A 54 2.22 -20.85 1.78
CA PRO A 54 0.79 -20.55 1.92
C PRO A 54 0.18 -21.20 3.17
N GLY A 55 -0.53 -20.41 3.97
CA GLY A 55 -1.19 -20.83 5.21
C GLY A 55 -0.32 -20.80 6.46
N ASP A 56 0.96 -20.47 6.38
CA ASP A 56 1.82 -20.36 7.56
C ASP A 56 1.43 -19.18 8.46
N VAL A 57 1.51 -19.41 9.76
CA VAL A 57 1.38 -18.37 10.80
C VAL A 57 2.71 -18.26 11.55
N ILE A 58 3.47 -17.21 11.26
CA ILE A 58 4.72 -16.88 11.95
C ILE A 58 4.38 -16.00 13.14
N THR A 59 4.59 -16.51 14.36
CA THR A 59 4.23 -15.80 15.61
C THR A 59 5.48 -15.30 16.30
N LEU A 60 5.57 -13.97 16.44
CA LEU A 60 6.65 -13.28 17.14
C LEU A 60 6.41 -13.32 18.66
N ALA A 61 7.39 -13.74 19.43
CA ALA A 61 7.42 -13.45 20.86
C ALA A 61 7.72 -11.97 21.12
N ALA A 62 7.40 -11.47 22.31
CA ALA A 62 7.83 -10.15 22.73
C ALA A 62 9.36 -10.05 22.72
N GLY A 63 9.91 -8.91 22.26
CA GLY A 63 11.35 -8.69 22.13
C GLY A 63 11.72 -7.85 20.91
N THR A 64 12.99 -7.50 20.82
CA THR A 64 13.52 -6.73 19.66
C THR A 64 14.22 -7.67 18.70
N TYR A 65 13.82 -7.57 17.46
CA TYR A 65 14.38 -8.28 16.30
C TYR A 65 15.12 -7.25 15.43
N ASP A 66 16.46 -7.25 15.47
CA ASP A 66 17.27 -6.31 14.67
C ASP A 66 17.89 -6.99 13.46
N GLY A 67 17.63 -6.42 12.26
CA GLY A 67 18.15 -6.92 11.01
C GLY A 67 17.24 -6.63 9.83
N ALA A 68 17.66 -7.03 8.62
CA ALA A 68 16.83 -6.99 7.43
C ALA A 68 15.86 -8.18 7.44
N PHE A 69 14.56 -7.89 7.38
CA PHE A 69 13.49 -8.88 7.32
C PHE A 69 12.69 -8.67 6.03
N PHE A 70 12.58 -9.72 5.24
CA PHE A 70 11.87 -9.67 3.95
C PHE A 70 11.13 -10.98 3.67
N GLY A 71 9.98 -10.86 3.03
CA GLY A 71 9.20 -11.98 2.54
C GLY A 71 9.16 -11.98 1.01
N THR A 72 9.40 -13.15 0.40
CA THR A 72 9.34 -13.35 -1.05
C THR A 72 8.36 -14.44 -1.45
N ALA A 73 7.90 -15.25 -0.50
CA ALA A 73 6.87 -16.25 -0.74
C ALA A 73 5.49 -15.57 -0.79
N SER A 74 4.62 -16.03 -1.67
CA SER A 74 3.22 -15.61 -1.70
C SER A 74 2.34 -16.61 -0.97
N GLY A 75 1.35 -16.10 -0.22
CA GLY A 75 0.19 -16.86 0.17
C GLY A 75 -0.81 -17.02 -0.97
N THR A 76 -2.03 -17.39 -0.63
CA THR A 76 -3.19 -17.39 -1.52
C THR A 76 -4.38 -16.76 -0.81
N ALA A 77 -5.45 -16.43 -1.52
CA ALA A 77 -6.66 -15.90 -0.90
C ALA A 77 -7.22 -16.86 0.17
N ALA A 78 -7.18 -18.16 -0.07
CA ALA A 78 -7.64 -19.19 0.87
C ALA A 78 -6.62 -19.53 1.97
N ALA A 79 -5.33 -19.27 1.74
CA ALA A 79 -4.23 -19.60 2.64
C ALA A 79 -3.18 -18.48 2.68
N PRO A 80 -3.50 -17.31 3.23
CA PRO A 80 -2.55 -16.20 3.36
C PRO A 80 -1.41 -16.58 4.31
N ILE A 81 -0.23 -16.00 4.10
CA ILE A 81 0.87 -16.09 5.06
C ILE A 81 0.67 -15.00 6.11
N THR A 82 0.78 -15.36 7.38
CA THR A 82 0.58 -14.42 8.48
C THR A 82 1.87 -14.23 9.28
N LEU A 83 2.26 -12.97 9.47
CA LEU A 83 3.24 -12.55 10.47
C LEU A 83 2.48 -11.83 11.58
N THR A 84 2.51 -12.35 12.78
CA THR A 84 1.77 -11.80 13.91
C THR A 84 2.60 -11.73 15.18
N GLY A 85 2.29 -10.76 16.05
CA GLY A 85 2.93 -10.64 17.36
C GLY A 85 2.34 -9.50 18.17
N PRO A 86 2.68 -9.41 19.47
CA PRO A 86 2.26 -8.28 20.30
C PRO A 86 3.00 -7.00 19.89
N LYS A 87 2.49 -5.82 20.31
CA LYS A 87 3.17 -4.53 20.10
C LYS A 87 4.59 -4.48 20.68
N THR A 88 4.88 -5.34 21.65
CA THR A 88 6.21 -5.50 22.25
C THR A 88 7.16 -6.36 21.42
N ALA A 89 6.69 -6.99 20.33
CA ALA A 89 7.56 -7.57 19.31
C ALA A 89 7.95 -6.46 18.33
N ILE A 90 9.21 -6.03 18.36
CA ILE A 90 9.69 -4.85 17.65
C ILE A 90 10.67 -5.31 16.56
N LEU A 91 10.33 -5.06 15.31
CA LEU A 91 11.27 -5.20 14.19
C LEU A 91 12.06 -3.91 14.02
N SER A 92 13.37 -4.01 13.85
CA SER A 92 14.26 -2.88 13.60
C SER A 92 15.31 -3.22 12.54
N ASN A 93 15.94 -2.20 11.95
CA ASN A 93 17.07 -2.39 11.04
C ASN A 93 18.11 -1.29 11.27
N THR A 94 18.69 -1.31 12.47
CA THR A 94 19.61 -0.27 12.95
C THR A 94 20.94 -0.26 12.21
N LYS A 95 21.31 -1.37 11.58
CA LYS A 95 22.56 -1.54 10.81
C LYS A 95 22.39 -1.34 9.30
N ASN A 96 21.23 -0.84 8.88
CA ASN A 96 20.91 -0.60 7.48
C ASN A 96 21.13 -1.86 6.59
N GLY A 97 20.76 -3.03 7.10
CA GLY A 97 20.85 -4.29 6.37
C GLY A 97 19.95 -4.28 5.12
N CYS A 98 20.40 -4.96 4.06
CA CYS A 98 19.75 -4.94 2.75
C CYS A 98 18.99 -6.24 2.48
N ASP A 99 17.98 -6.17 1.62
CA ASP A 99 17.33 -7.34 1.03
C ASP A 99 18.22 -7.91 -0.10
N PRO A 100 18.77 -9.11 0.04
CA PRO A 100 19.64 -9.71 -0.96
C PRO A 100 18.88 -10.20 -2.21
N ASN A 101 17.54 -10.27 -2.17
CA ASN A 101 16.72 -10.79 -3.26
C ASN A 101 16.38 -9.75 -4.32
N VAL A 102 16.81 -8.51 -4.13
CA VAL A 102 16.63 -7.46 -5.13
C VAL A 102 17.75 -7.56 -6.17
N PRO A 103 17.45 -7.58 -7.48
CA PRO A 103 18.48 -7.68 -8.51
C PRO A 103 19.55 -6.61 -8.38
N SER A 104 20.81 -7.05 -8.33
CA SER A 104 21.96 -6.15 -8.45
C SER A 104 21.90 -5.45 -9.81
N GLY A 105 21.99 -4.10 -9.82
CA GLY A 105 21.97 -3.31 -11.06
C GLY A 105 20.84 -2.27 -11.12
N ARG A 106 19.85 -2.31 -10.26
CA ARG A 106 19.02 -1.13 -10.00
C ARG A 106 19.79 -0.21 -9.06
N SER A 107 19.96 1.04 -9.42
CA SER A 107 20.64 2.08 -8.61
C SER A 107 19.88 2.44 -7.31
N VAL A 108 18.99 1.57 -6.85
CA VAL A 108 18.15 1.74 -5.67
C VAL A 108 18.60 0.79 -4.60
N THR A 109 18.96 1.32 -3.48
CA THR A 109 19.37 0.56 -2.31
C THR A 109 18.12 0.08 -1.58
N TYR A 110 17.89 -1.23 -1.56
CA TYR A 110 16.83 -1.87 -0.78
C TYR A 110 17.37 -2.22 0.62
N CYS A 111 17.82 -1.19 1.32
CA CYS A 111 18.47 -1.33 2.61
C CYS A 111 17.74 -0.53 3.69
N GLY A 112 17.85 -0.99 4.93
CA GLY A 112 17.38 -0.26 6.08
C GLY A 112 15.87 -0.36 6.31
N PHE A 113 15.13 -1.21 5.60
CA PHE A 113 13.70 -1.39 5.84
C PHE A 113 13.47 -2.24 7.10
N GLY A 114 12.48 -1.85 7.89
CA GLY A 114 12.10 -2.61 9.08
C GLY A 114 11.44 -3.94 8.71
N PHE A 115 10.59 -3.93 7.67
CA PHE A 115 10.03 -5.11 7.03
C PHE A 115 9.78 -4.85 5.54
N HIS A 116 10.12 -5.82 4.70
CA HIS A 116 9.96 -5.70 3.26
C HIS A 116 9.22 -6.92 2.68
N LEU A 117 8.19 -6.68 1.88
CA LEU A 117 7.59 -7.66 0.99
C LEU A 117 7.96 -7.32 -0.45
N ASN A 118 8.50 -8.30 -1.18
CA ASN A 118 8.90 -8.13 -2.58
C ASN A 118 8.33 -9.26 -3.44
N LYS A 119 7.39 -8.92 -4.33
CA LYS A 119 6.63 -9.87 -5.17
C LYS A 119 5.95 -10.96 -4.34
N ALA A 120 5.52 -10.61 -3.14
CA ALA A 120 5.00 -11.51 -2.12
C ALA A 120 3.54 -11.15 -1.78
N ASN A 121 2.59 -11.86 -2.38
CA ASN A 121 1.17 -11.56 -2.31
C ASN A 121 0.46 -12.29 -1.16
N PHE A 122 -0.72 -11.81 -0.77
CA PHE A 122 -1.59 -12.44 0.21
C PHE A 122 -0.93 -12.65 1.58
N TRP A 123 -0.36 -11.57 2.13
CA TRP A 123 0.16 -11.56 3.49
C TRP A 123 -0.84 -10.90 4.47
N LYS A 124 -0.73 -11.30 5.73
CA LYS A 124 -1.34 -10.62 6.87
C LYS A 124 -0.24 -10.24 7.86
N LEU A 125 -0.02 -8.94 8.05
CA LEU A 125 0.93 -8.38 9.01
C LEU A 125 0.15 -7.82 10.18
N THR A 126 0.22 -8.42 11.38
CA THR A 126 -0.69 -8.07 12.45
C THR A 126 -0.01 -7.89 13.80
N GLY A 127 -0.35 -6.78 14.47
CA GLY A 127 -0.14 -6.57 15.91
C GLY A 127 1.24 -6.10 16.35
N PHE A 128 2.32 -6.40 15.67
CA PHE A 128 3.70 -6.06 16.06
C PHE A 128 4.06 -4.58 15.83
N SER A 129 5.27 -4.20 16.19
CA SER A 129 5.81 -2.85 15.96
C SER A 129 7.02 -2.87 15.03
N VAL A 130 7.24 -1.74 14.34
CA VAL A 130 8.46 -1.45 13.57
C VAL A 130 9.05 -0.15 14.08
N LYS A 131 10.36 -0.15 14.41
CA LYS A 131 11.07 1.04 14.91
C LYS A 131 12.51 1.07 14.42
N SER A 132 13.11 2.26 14.44
CA SER A 132 14.55 2.43 14.20
C SER A 132 15.03 1.74 12.91
N ALA A 133 14.40 2.11 11.82
CA ALA A 133 14.71 1.67 10.46
C ALA A 133 14.84 2.90 9.54
N ASN A 134 15.34 2.76 8.32
CA ASN A 134 15.26 3.85 7.35
C ASN A 134 13.80 4.05 6.94
N LYS A 135 13.16 3.01 6.40
CA LYS A 135 11.71 2.98 6.13
C LYS A 135 11.07 1.91 7.01
N GLY A 136 9.83 2.13 7.42
CA GLY A 136 9.15 1.18 8.29
C GLY A 136 8.79 -0.11 7.56
N ILE A 137 7.67 -0.14 6.83
CA ILE A 137 7.22 -1.28 6.03
C ILE A 137 7.16 -0.87 4.57
N VAL A 138 7.78 -1.67 3.70
CA VAL A 138 7.78 -1.42 2.24
C VAL A 138 7.18 -2.63 1.52
N LEU A 139 6.27 -2.36 0.58
CA LEU A 139 5.68 -3.33 -0.31
C LEU A 139 6.09 -3.00 -1.76
N ASP A 140 6.80 -3.93 -2.41
CA ASP A 140 7.22 -3.82 -3.81
C ASP A 140 6.57 -4.92 -4.66
N THR A 141 5.72 -4.56 -5.61
CA THR A 141 4.99 -5.50 -6.48
C THR A 141 4.19 -6.53 -5.65
N VAL A 142 3.42 -6.04 -4.67
CA VAL A 142 2.68 -6.84 -3.70
C VAL A 142 1.18 -6.59 -3.85
N THR A 143 0.40 -7.66 -3.82
CA THR A 143 -1.07 -7.53 -3.91
C THR A 143 -1.78 -8.27 -2.78
N HIS A 144 -2.97 -7.77 -2.41
CA HIS A 144 -3.87 -8.43 -1.46
C HIS A 144 -3.23 -8.67 -0.08
N THR A 145 -2.37 -7.77 0.35
CA THR A 145 -1.76 -7.81 1.69
C THR A 145 -2.55 -6.94 2.66
N VAL A 146 -2.76 -7.46 3.85
CA VAL A 146 -3.44 -6.74 4.95
C VAL A 146 -2.43 -6.42 6.04
N ILE A 147 -2.24 -5.13 6.33
CA ILE A 147 -1.48 -4.62 7.49
C ILE A 147 -2.52 -4.17 8.51
N ASP A 148 -2.64 -4.86 9.63
CA ASP A 148 -3.70 -4.65 10.62
C ASP A 148 -3.14 -4.50 12.03
N GLY A 149 -3.45 -3.39 12.68
CA GLY A 149 -3.04 -3.16 14.05
C GLY A 149 -1.52 -3.11 14.24
N VAL A 150 -0.71 -2.74 13.27
CA VAL A 150 0.75 -2.58 13.37
C VAL A 150 1.08 -1.18 13.90
N ALA A 151 2.20 -1.02 14.61
CA ALA A 151 2.70 0.30 15.01
C ALA A 151 4.06 0.57 14.36
N VAL A 152 4.17 1.67 13.60
CA VAL A 152 5.42 2.14 12.99
C VAL A 152 5.82 3.46 13.64
N SER A 153 7.07 3.57 14.10
CA SER A 153 7.56 4.83 14.70
C SER A 153 9.08 4.95 14.71
N GLY A 154 9.58 6.20 14.76
CA GLY A 154 11.01 6.47 14.90
C GLY A 154 11.80 5.97 13.69
N VAL A 155 11.28 6.17 12.48
CA VAL A 155 11.95 5.82 11.23
C VAL A 155 12.56 7.05 10.58
N ARG A 156 13.61 6.85 9.80
CA ARG A 156 14.39 7.96 9.22
C ARG A 156 13.68 8.63 8.05
N ASP A 157 13.00 7.84 7.23
CA ASP A 157 12.24 8.25 6.06
C ASP A 157 10.75 7.88 6.26
N GLU A 158 10.08 7.31 5.24
CA GLU A 158 8.65 7.00 5.28
C GLU A 158 8.26 5.87 6.25
N GLY A 159 7.07 5.99 6.82
CA GLY A 159 6.51 4.97 7.71
C GLY A 159 6.10 3.70 6.98
N ILE A 160 5.18 3.80 6.02
CA ILE A 160 4.69 2.67 5.22
C ILE A 160 4.64 3.09 3.75
N HIS A 161 5.21 2.29 2.86
CA HIS A 161 5.30 2.60 1.45
C HIS A 161 4.75 1.46 0.57
N PHE A 162 3.71 1.73 -0.21
CA PHE A 162 3.20 0.88 -1.28
C PHE A 162 3.76 1.38 -2.61
N ARG A 163 4.59 0.60 -3.30
CA ARG A 163 5.24 1.03 -4.53
C ARG A 163 5.42 -0.11 -5.53
N THR A 164 5.91 0.24 -6.72
CA THR A 164 6.23 -0.71 -7.79
C THR A 164 5.00 -1.53 -8.16
N SER A 165 3.85 -0.84 -8.33
CA SER A 165 2.54 -1.44 -8.63
C SER A 165 2.05 -2.43 -7.57
N SER A 166 2.23 -2.07 -6.30
CA SER A 166 1.58 -2.77 -5.18
C SER A 166 0.12 -2.37 -5.12
N THR A 167 -0.80 -3.32 -5.32
CA THR A 167 -2.22 -3.03 -5.53
C THR A 167 -3.13 -3.84 -4.60
N ASP A 168 -4.34 -3.32 -4.36
CA ASP A 168 -5.38 -4.03 -3.62
C ASP A 168 -4.95 -4.39 -2.18
N ASN A 169 -4.04 -3.61 -1.60
CA ASN A 169 -3.59 -3.79 -0.22
C ASN A 169 -4.45 -3.00 0.75
N VAL A 170 -4.47 -3.41 2.00
CA VAL A 170 -5.23 -2.77 3.06
C VAL A 170 -4.31 -2.46 4.24
N LEU A 171 -4.22 -1.17 4.61
CA LEU A 171 -3.66 -0.71 5.87
C LEU A 171 -4.79 -0.29 6.80
N ARG A 172 -4.93 -0.94 7.95
CA ARG A 172 -6.01 -0.62 8.87
C ARG A 172 -5.63 -0.73 10.35
N ASN A 173 -6.38 -0.01 11.20
CA ASN A 173 -6.28 -0.07 12.66
C ASN A 173 -4.84 0.09 13.19
N SER A 174 -3.98 0.70 12.41
CA SER A 174 -2.55 0.82 12.62
C SER A 174 -2.19 2.24 13.09
N SER A 175 -1.00 2.39 13.63
CA SER A 175 -0.47 3.72 14.00
C SER A 175 0.87 3.97 13.33
N VAL A 176 1.03 5.19 12.77
CA VAL A 176 2.28 5.66 12.18
C VAL A 176 2.62 7.02 12.77
N ARG A 177 3.81 7.18 13.32
CA ARG A 177 4.26 8.43 13.94
C ARG A 177 5.78 8.56 13.95
N ASP A 178 6.27 9.77 14.21
CA ASP A 178 7.71 10.03 14.36
C ASP A 178 8.50 9.53 13.16
N THR A 179 8.09 9.90 11.93
CA THR A 179 8.78 9.60 10.67
C THR A 179 9.65 10.79 10.23
N GLY A 180 10.51 10.60 9.23
CA GLY A 180 11.39 11.67 8.74
C GLY A 180 12.51 12.05 9.69
N GLN A 181 12.90 11.17 10.61
CA GLN A 181 13.93 11.45 11.61
C GLN A 181 15.33 11.64 11.01
N GLY A 182 15.55 11.20 9.77
CA GLY A 182 16.80 11.39 9.03
C GLY A 182 16.70 12.48 7.98
N GLN A 183 15.60 12.52 7.26
CA GLN A 183 15.31 13.46 6.18
C GLN A 183 13.85 13.90 6.27
N PRO A 184 13.54 15.03 6.91
CA PRO A 184 12.14 15.46 7.13
C PRO A 184 11.30 15.52 5.84
N GLY A 185 11.86 15.97 4.72
CA GLY A 185 11.17 16.05 3.43
C GLY A 185 10.90 14.69 2.73
N PHE A 186 11.31 13.58 3.32
CA PHE A 186 11.00 12.20 2.90
C PHE A 186 10.38 11.41 4.05
N GLY A 187 9.73 12.09 4.97
CA GLY A 187 9.19 11.53 6.20
C GLY A 187 7.68 11.34 6.17
N GLU A 188 7.13 10.92 5.05
CA GLU A 188 5.71 10.66 4.92
C GLU A 188 5.25 9.52 5.86
N GLY A 189 4.05 9.66 6.40
CA GLY A 189 3.46 8.61 7.22
C GLY A 189 3.13 7.38 6.39
N VAL A 190 2.34 7.55 5.34
CA VAL A 190 2.00 6.54 4.35
C VAL A 190 2.24 7.12 2.96
N TYR A 191 2.99 6.39 2.15
CA TYR A 191 3.34 6.80 0.79
C TYR A 191 2.77 5.78 -0.20
N ILE A 192 1.93 6.22 -1.14
CA ILE A 192 1.25 5.36 -2.10
C ILE A 192 1.73 5.70 -3.51
N GLY A 193 2.37 4.74 -4.16
CA GLY A 193 3.01 4.92 -5.46
C GLY A 193 4.42 5.50 -5.35
N SER A 194 4.91 6.05 -6.44
CA SER A 194 6.22 6.69 -6.54
C SER A 194 6.12 7.95 -7.39
N ALA A 195 6.83 9.00 -6.98
CA ALA A 195 6.91 10.23 -7.75
C ALA A 195 7.41 9.97 -9.18
N LYS A 196 6.94 10.77 -10.15
CA LYS A 196 7.35 10.67 -11.58
C LYS A 196 8.86 10.61 -11.76
N SER A 197 9.63 11.34 -10.96
CA SER A 197 11.09 11.32 -10.98
C SER A 197 11.68 9.93 -10.68
N ASN A 198 10.91 9.06 -10.05
CA ASN A 198 11.28 7.70 -9.65
C ASN A 198 10.66 6.61 -10.54
N TRP A 199 9.83 6.95 -11.53
CA TRP A 199 9.17 5.96 -12.38
C TRP A 199 10.15 5.07 -13.14
N ALA A 200 11.29 5.59 -13.56
CA ALA A 200 12.34 4.78 -14.17
C ALA A 200 12.87 3.66 -13.25
N LYS A 201 12.70 3.80 -11.95
CA LYS A 201 13.16 2.85 -10.92
C LYS A 201 12.05 1.93 -10.43
N PHE A 202 10.88 2.51 -10.16
CA PHE A 202 9.77 1.85 -9.47
C PHE A 202 8.50 1.77 -10.32
N GLY A 203 8.45 2.48 -11.41
CA GLY A 203 7.30 2.45 -12.30
C GLY A 203 7.18 1.13 -13.06
N SER A 204 5.96 0.82 -13.45
CA SER A 204 5.62 -0.31 -14.31
C SER A 204 4.34 0.02 -15.08
N GLY A 205 4.07 -0.73 -16.15
CA GLY A 205 2.89 -0.52 -16.97
C GLY A 205 3.07 0.56 -18.05
N ALA A 206 1.95 1.03 -18.60
CA ALA A 206 1.94 2.03 -19.65
C ALA A 206 2.53 3.36 -19.16
N ASN A 207 3.44 3.93 -19.90
CA ASN A 207 4.13 5.20 -19.60
C ASN A 207 5.08 5.15 -18.38
N GLY A 208 5.40 3.98 -17.85
CA GLY A 208 6.32 3.83 -16.74
C GLY A 208 5.80 4.33 -15.40
N ALA A 209 4.50 4.62 -15.26
CA ALA A 209 3.91 5.05 -14.01
C ALA A 209 3.93 3.94 -12.94
N ASP A 210 3.95 4.33 -11.68
CA ASP A 210 3.76 3.40 -10.58
C ASP A 210 2.26 3.25 -10.33
N HIS A 211 1.73 2.07 -10.69
CA HIS A 211 0.33 1.71 -10.56
C HIS A 211 0.06 0.99 -9.23
N SER A 212 0.45 1.61 -8.11
CA SER A 212 0.01 1.16 -6.78
C SER A 212 -1.45 1.59 -6.58
N ASP A 213 -2.35 0.79 -7.15
CA ASP A 213 -3.76 1.13 -7.34
C ASP A 213 -4.67 0.43 -6.34
N ARG A 214 -5.85 1.00 -6.07
CA ARG A 214 -6.93 0.41 -5.26
C ARG A 214 -6.53 0.04 -3.83
N ASP A 215 -5.45 0.62 -3.33
CA ASP A 215 -5.06 0.45 -1.94
C ASP A 215 -6.05 1.14 -1.01
N THR A 216 -6.29 0.54 0.15
CA THR A 216 -7.20 1.05 1.17
C THR A 216 -6.44 1.37 2.45
N VAL A 217 -6.56 2.62 2.92
CA VAL A 217 -6.02 3.09 4.21
C VAL A 217 -7.20 3.48 5.09
N THR A 218 -7.49 2.68 6.12
CA THR A 218 -8.73 2.86 6.90
C THR A 218 -8.55 2.70 8.41
N GLY A 219 -9.18 3.58 9.20
CA GLY A 219 -9.22 3.47 10.65
C GLY A 219 -7.86 3.59 11.35
N ASN A 220 -6.87 4.21 10.71
CA ASN A 220 -5.54 4.37 11.24
C ASN A 220 -5.40 5.67 12.06
N ARG A 221 -4.43 5.71 12.94
CA ARG A 221 -3.93 6.93 13.57
C ARG A 221 -2.58 7.29 12.97
N ILE A 222 -2.50 8.42 12.27
CA ILE A 222 -1.28 8.89 11.62
C ILE A 222 -0.89 10.24 12.22
N GLY A 223 0.36 10.34 12.66
CA GLY A 223 0.86 11.41 13.51
C GLY A 223 0.66 11.13 15.02
N PRO A 224 1.18 12.02 15.92
CA PRO A 224 2.02 13.17 15.62
C PRO A 224 3.44 12.81 15.18
N GLY A 225 4.23 13.83 14.83
CA GLY A 225 5.65 13.67 14.53
C GLY A 225 5.94 13.06 13.15
N VAL A 226 4.96 13.04 12.26
CA VAL A 226 5.17 12.79 10.83
C VAL A 226 5.71 14.09 10.22
N ALA A 227 6.91 14.05 9.64
CA ALA A 227 7.61 15.25 9.25
C ALA A 227 7.22 15.77 7.86
N ALA A 228 6.72 14.91 6.98
CA ALA A 228 6.13 15.29 5.69
C ALA A 228 4.61 15.10 5.73
N GLU A 229 3.98 14.79 4.59
CA GLU A 229 2.53 14.51 4.56
C GLU A 229 2.20 13.24 5.36
N LEU A 230 1.05 13.25 6.03
CA LEU A 230 0.60 12.06 6.75
C LEU A 230 0.25 10.94 5.78
N ILE A 231 -0.30 11.29 4.61
CA ILE A 231 -0.47 10.40 3.47
C ILE A 231 -0.12 11.16 2.18
N ASP A 232 0.86 10.66 1.44
CA ASP A 232 1.19 11.16 0.10
C ASP A 232 0.74 10.14 -0.96
N ILE A 233 -0.19 10.54 -1.82
CA ILE A 233 -0.74 9.74 -2.91
C ILE A 233 -0.13 10.24 -4.21
N LYS A 234 0.78 9.47 -4.78
CA LYS A 234 1.52 9.90 -5.96
C LYS A 234 0.75 9.77 -7.27
N GLU A 235 1.15 10.61 -8.20
CA GLU A 235 0.73 10.54 -9.59
C GLU A 235 1.04 9.15 -10.17
N GLY A 236 0.13 8.64 -11.00
CA GLY A 236 0.18 7.27 -11.53
C GLY A 236 -0.77 6.31 -10.84
N THR A 237 -1.12 6.57 -9.58
CA THR A 237 -2.00 5.70 -8.79
C THR A 237 -3.49 6.00 -9.00
N LEU A 238 -4.34 4.98 -8.89
CA LEU A 238 -5.76 5.05 -9.22
C LEU A 238 -6.65 4.37 -8.18
N ASN A 239 -7.86 4.93 -7.97
CA ASN A 239 -9.01 4.26 -7.37
C ASN A 239 -8.82 3.79 -5.92
N GLY A 240 -7.92 4.39 -5.16
CA GLY A 240 -7.71 4.06 -3.75
C GLY A 240 -8.80 4.62 -2.83
N THR A 241 -8.79 4.16 -1.58
CA THR A 241 -9.74 4.60 -0.54
C THR A 241 -9.03 4.98 0.74
N ILE A 242 -9.23 6.21 1.19
CA ILE A 242 -8.67 6.76 2.44
C ILE A 242 -9.85 7.12 3.35
N THR A 243 -10.15 6.28 4.34
CA THR A 243 -11.41 6.45 5.08
C THR A 243 -11.27 6.21 6.58
N GLY A 244 -11.99 7.01 7.39
CA GLY A 244 -12.08 6.79 8.83
C GLY A 244 -10.77 6.94 9.61
N ASN A 245 -9.75 7.55 9.02
CA ASN A 245 -8.47 7.76 9.69
C ASN A 245 -8.51 8.98 10.60
N THR A 246 -7.64 8.98 11.60
CA THR A 246 -7.39 10.12 12.48
C THR A 246 -5.99 10.67 12.20
N PHE A 247 -5.92 11.94 11.84
CA PHE A 247 -4.71 12.68 11.53
C PHE A 247 -4.33 13.64 12.65
N ASP A 248 -3.06 13.64 13.03
CA ASP A 248 -2.46 14.64 13.91
C ASP A 248 -1.30 15.29 13.16
N GLY A 249 -1.53 16.49 12.62
CA GLY A 249 -0.56 17.21 11.80
C GLY A 249 0.57 17.86 12.61
N THR A 250 0.63 17.63 13.92
CA THR A 250 1.74 18.13 14.73
C THR A 250 3.05 17.49 14.30
N GLY A 251 3.98 18.29 13.80
CA GLY A 251 5.29 17.84 13.34
C GLY A 251 5.49 17.89 11.81
N VAL A 252 4.45 18.19 11.04
CA VAL A 252 4.61 18.50 9.61
C VAL A 252 5.53 19.70 9.46
N SER A 253 6.64 19.53 8.73
CA SER A 253 7.77 20.45 8.74
C SER A 253 7.73 21.49 7.63
N GLY A 254 6.89 21.33 6.61
CA GLY A 254 6.90 22.12 5.37
C GLY A 254 8.07 21.80 4.43
N ALA A 255 8.96 20.89 4.81
CA ALA A 255 10.08 20.50 3.97
C ALA A 255 9.60 19.74 2.73
N ASN A 256 10.22 19.98 1.58
CA ASN A 256 9.88 19.33 0.30
C ASN A 256 8.39 19.48 -0.08
N SER A 257 7.79 20.65 0.22
CA SER A 257 6.37 20.96 -0.01
C SER A 257 5.40 20.10 0.81
N ALA A 258 5.81 19.62 1.97
CA ALA A 258 4.94 18.96 2.93
C ALA A 258 4.08 20.02 3.65
N ASP A 259 2.90 20.28 3.14
CA ASP A 259 2.04 21.39 3.56
C ASP A 259 0.57 20.99 3.79
N SER A 260 0.30 19.71 3.91
CA SER A 260 -1.03 19.16 4.19
C SER A 260 -0.99 17.80 4.90
N TRP A 261 -2.14 17.31 5.39
CA TRP A 261 -2.26 15.92 5.88
C TRP A 261 -2.20 14.92 4.74
N ILE A 262 -2.93 15.23 3.65
CA ILE A 262 -2.97 14.39 2.46
C ILE A 262 -2.64 15.27 1.26
N ASP A 263 -1.65 14.85 0.49
CA ASP A 263 -1.42 15.35 -0.85
C ASP A 263 -1.85 14.30 -1.88
N ALA A 264 -2.91 14.59 -2.65
CA ALA A 264 -3.52 13.68 -3.60
C ALA A 264 -3.13 14.05 -5.03
N LYS A 265 -2.16 13.33 -5.58
CA LYS A 265 -1.72 13.44 -6.98
C LYS A 265 -2.23 12.30 -7.86
N GLY A 266 -2.85 11.26 -7.26
CA GLY A 266 -3.52 10.15 -7.95
C GLY A 266 -4.94 10.49 -8.43
N ASN A 267 -5.60 9.55 -9.12
CA ASN A 267 -6.95 9.75 -9.62
C ASN A 267 -8.01 8.88 -8.93
N ASN A 268 -9.23 9.43 -8.87
CA ASN A 268 -10.44 8.72 -8.46
C ASN A 268 -10.37 8.16 -7.03
N TYR A 269 -9.66 8.83 -6.15
CA TYR A 269 -9.60 8.44 -4.74
C TYR A 269 -10.89 8.84 -4.01
N LYS A 270 -11.32 7.95 -3.10
CA LYS A 270 -12.37 8.22 -2.14
C LYS A 270 -11.74 8.61 -0.81
N ILE A 271 -11.82 9.88 -0.45
CA ILE A 271 -11.21 10.43 0.76
C ILE A 271 -12.35 10.87 1.69
N ASN A 272 -12.76 9.98 2.58
CA ASN A 272 -14.00 10.20 3.31
C ASN A 272 -13.92 9.84 4.80
N SER A 273 -14.77 10.50 5.59
CA SER A 273 -14.96 10.21 7.03
C SER A 273 -13.67 10.27 7.86
N ASN A 274 -12.64 10.97 7.40
CA ASN A 274 -11.40 11.16 8.15
C ASN A 274 -11.54 12.35 9.12
N LYS A 275 -10.78 12.31 10.21
CA LYS A 275 -10.73 13.38 11.20
C LYS A 275 -9.31 13.88 11.34
N GLY A 276 -9.06 15.16 11.11
CA GLY A 276 -7.75 15.76 11.21
C GLY A 276 -7.69 16.90 12.22
N THR A 277 -6.56 17.02 12.92
CA THR A 277 -6.23 18.11 13.84
C THR A 277 -4.82 18.65 13.54
N GLY A 278 -4.57 19.98 13.78
CA GLY A 278 -3.35 20.62 13.26
C GLY A 278 -3.38 20.61 11.74
N PRO A 279 -2.34 20.94 11.03
CA PRO A 279 -1.22 21.72 11.46
C PRO A 279 -1.57 23.18 11.76
N SER A 280 -0.55 23.99 12.10
CA SER A 280 -0.63 25.45 12.23
C SER A 280 0.17 26.14 11.11
N GLY A 281 0.01 27.44 10.94
CA GLY A 281 0.72 28.21 9.91
C GLY A 281 -0.07 28.32 8.61
N ASP A 282 0.57 28.16 7.46
CA ASP A 282 -0.04 28.30 6.13
C ASP A 282 -0.45 26.98 5.50
N LEU A 283 -0.59 25.91 6.31
CA LEU A 283 -0.83 24.55 5.87
C LEU A 283 -2.32 24.26 5.66
N ASP A 284 -2.62 23.39 4.71
CA ASP A 284 -3.96 22.90 4.42
C ASP A 284 -4.28 21.59 5.16
N GLY A 285 -5.54 21.17 5.16
CA GLY A 285 -5.89 19.84 5.61
C GLY A 285 -5.60 18.80 4.52
N TYR A 286 -6.18 19.00 3.37
CA TYR A 286 -6.04 18.12 2.19
C TYR A 286 -5.68 18.98 0.99
N GLN A 287 -4.74 18.49 0.18
CA GLN A 287 -4.41 19.11 -1.09
C GLN A 287 -4.61 18.15 -2.26
N VAL A 288 -4.85 18.70 -3.44
CA VAL A 288 -4.83 17.99 -4.71
C VAL A 288 -3.89 18.73 -5.65
N HIS A 289 -2.93 18.00 -6.22
CA HIS A 289 -1.97 18.56 -7.19
C HIS A 289 -1.97 17.80 -8.52
N GLN A 290 -1.81 18.54 -9.62
CA GLN A 290 -1.58 18.01 -10.95
C GLN A 290 -0.08 17.99 -11.31
N GLN A 291 0.71 17.14 -10.67
CA GLN A 291 2.15 16.99 -11.00
C GLN A 291 2.39 16.45 -12.41
N VAL A 292 1.47 15.65 -12.91
CA VAL A 292 1.46 15.12 -14.27
C VAL A 292 0.09 15.36 -14.87
N ALA A 293 0.05 15.76 -16.14
CA ALA A 293 -1.22 15.95 -16.85
C ALA A 293 -2.13 14.72 -16.72
N SER A 294 -3.41 14.93 -16.50
CA SER A 294 -4.44 13.91 -16.30
C SER A 294 -4.34 13.09 -14.99
N PHE A 295 -3.45 13.43 -14.09
CA PHE A 295 -3.46 12.94 -12.71
C PHE A 295 -3.88 14.04 -11.73
N GLY A 296 -4.23 13.68 -10.49
CA GLY A 296 -4.85 14.60 -9.53
C GLY A 296 -6.32 14.90 -9.84
N CYS A 297 -7.03 13.98 -10.47
CA CYS A 297 -8.38 14.17 -10.98
C CYS A 297 -9.39 13.17 -10.41
N GLY A 298 -10.66 13.58 -10.33
CA GLY A 298 -11.76 12.70 -9.95
C GLY A 298 -11.77 12.28 -8.48
N ASN A 299 -10.97 12.93 -7.64
CA ASN A 299 -10.94 12.62 -6.21
C ASN A 299 -12.19 13.18 -5.53
N VAL A 300 -12.79 12.41 -4.64
CA VAL A 300 -14.02 12.75 -3.93
C VAL A 300 -13.76 12.86 -2.45
N PHE A 301 -14.03 14.04 -1.89
CA PHE A 301 -13.93 14.33 -0.46
C PHE A 301 -15.34 14.39 0.16
N SER A 302 -15.63 13.55 1.16
CA SER A 302 -16.95 13.54 1.80
C SER A 302 -16.90 13.17 3.28
N GLY A 303 -17.67 13.89 4.10
CA GLY A 303 -17.81 13.58 5.53
C GLY A 303 -16.53 13.71 6.35
N ASN A 304 -15.50 14.40 5.86
CA ASN A 304 -14.29 14.65 6.62
C ASN A 304 -14.49 15.78 7.64
N THR A 305 -13.85 15.69 8.78
CA THR A 305 -13.85 16.71 9.82
C THR A 305 -12.45 17.26 10.01
N SER A 306 -12.27 18.56 9.77
CA SER A 306 -11.00 19.26 9.84
C SER A 306 -10.99 20.29 10.96
N LYS A 307 -10.05 20.15 11.90
CA LYS A 307 -9.76 21.17 12.91
C LYS A 307 -8.37 21.71 12.68
N LEU A 308 -8.28 22.87 12.08
CA LEU A 308 -7.03 23.54 11.71
C LEU A 308 -6.75 24.74 12.62
N SER A 309 -5.54 25.24 12.62
CA SER A 309 -5.14 26.54 13.16
C SER A 309 -4.23 27.24 12.14
N SER A 310 -4.67 27.23 10.87
CA SER A 310 -3.87 27.61 9.71
C SER A 310 -4.54 28.70 8.88
N ALA A 311 -3.76 29.36 8.02
CA ALA A 311 -4.28 30.30 7.02
C ALA A 311 -4.91 29.60 5.81
N GLY A 312 -4.61 28.31 5.59
CA GLY A 312 -5.05 27.51 4.45
C GLY A 312 -6.51 27.10 4.46
N PHE A 313 -6.85 26.18 3.55
CA PHE A 313 -8.17 25.55 3.42
C PHE A 313 -8.22 24.22 4.17
N ALA A 314 -9.42 23.75 4.48
CA ALA A 314 -9.56 22.35 4.85
C ALA A 314 -9.27 21.43 3.65
N ILE A 315 -9.77 21.79 2.45
CA ILE A 315 -9.54 21.03 1.21
C ILE A 315 -9.18 22.03 0.11
N ASN A 316 -7.95 21.96 -0.38
CA ASN A 316 -7.41 22.83 -1.40
C ASN A 316 -7.15 22.04 -2.70
N VAL A 317 -7.92 22.29 -3.74
CA VAL A 317 -7.67 21.77 -5.09
C VAL A 317 -6.83 22.80 -5.84
N THR A 318 -5.50 22.63 -5.83
CA THR A 318 -4.56 23.64 -6.34
C THR A 318 -4.64 23.79 -7.85
N ASP A 319 -4.89 22.70 -8.58
CA ASP A 319 -5.13 22.68 -10.03
C ASP A 319 -5.99 21.48 -10.42
N GLN A 320 -6.89 21.67 -11.34
CA GLN A 320 -7.68 20.62 -12.04
C GLN A 320 -7.93 20.96 -13.51
N SER A 321 -7.16 21.89 -14.05
CA SER A 321 -7.38 22.42 -15.42
C SER A 321 -7.23 21.37 -16.52
N LYS A 322 -6.48 20.29 -16.25
CA LYS A 322 -6.23 19.20 -17.20
C LYS A 322 -7.06 17.94 -16.91
N CYS A 323 -8.05 18.05 -16.02
CA CYS A 323 -8.92 16.91 -15.67
C CYS A 323 -10.06 16.66 -16.67
N GLY A 324 -10.31 17.58 -17.60
CA GLY A 324 -11.44 17.49 -18.51
C GLY A 324 -12.77 17.44 -17.76
N THR A 325 -13.52 16.37 -17.92
CA THR A 325 -14.80 16.14 -17.22
C THR A 325 -14.63 15.40 -15.89
N ASN A 326 -13.45 14.86 -15.60
CA ASN A 326 -13.17 14.11 -14.36
C ASN A 326 -12.70 15.04 -13.23
N LEU A 327 -13.53 16.01 -12.87
CA LEU A 327 -13.19 17.02 -11.86
C LEU A 327 -13.21 16.44 -10.45
N ASN A 328 -12.43 17.05 -9.54
CA ASN A 328 -12.47 16.75 -8.13
C ASN A 328 -13.78 17.27 -7.49
N VAL A 329 -14.27 16.57 -6.49
CA VAL A 329 -15.55 16.87 -5.84
C VAL A 329 -15.35 17.04 -4.34
N VAL A 330 -15.85 18.15 -3.79
CA VAL A 330 -15.94 18.39 -2.35
C VAL A 330 -17.41 18.36 -1.95
N GLY A 331 -17.83 17.33 -1.24
CA GLY A 331 -19.23 17.14 -0.80
C GLY A 331 -19.59 18.00 0.41
N ALA A 332 -20.88 18.34 0.56
CA ALA A 332 -21.43 19.18 1.63
C ALA A 332 -21.26 18.59 3.06
N GLY A 333 -21.04 17.27 3.19
CA GLY A 333 -20.83 16.62 4.49
C GLY A 333 -19.44 16.85 5.11
N ASN A 334 -18.51 17.55 4.42
CA ASN A 334 -17.25 17.93 5.02
C ASN A 334 -17.43 19.11 5.98
N THR A 335 -16.72 19.10 7.11
CA THR A 335 -16.79 20.16 8.12
C THR A 335 -15.40 20.71 8.44
N VAL A 336 -15.34 22.01 8.78
CA VAL A 336 -14.07 22.68 9.12
C VAL A 336 -14.24 23.63 10.29
N THR A 337 -13.21 23.72 11.12
CA THR A 337 -13.01 24.76 12.12
C THR A 337 -11.55 25.24 12.06
N GLY A 338 -11.34 26.57 12.21
CA GLY A 338 -10.01 27.16 12.37
C GLY A 338 -9.17 27.32 11.09
N ALA A 339 -9.62 26.89 9.92
CA ALA A 339 -9.02 27.22 8.63
C ALA A 339 -9.49 28.65 8.22
N LYS A 340 -8.56 29.60 8.09
CA LYS A 340 -8.91 30.97 7.75
C LYS A 340 -9.49 31.12 6.34
N SER A 341 -9.03 30.30 5.39
CA SER A 341 -9.53 30.28 4.02
C SER A 341 -10.84 29.49 3.85
N GLY A 342 -11.27 28.77 4.89
CA GLY A 342 -12.54 28.05 4.90
C GLY A 342 -12.47 26.58 4.48
N LEU A 343 -13.62 26.05 4.01
CA LEU A 343 -13.72 24.62 3.71
C LEU A 343 -12.98 24.25 2.44
N SER A 344 -13.18 24.97 1.34
CA SER A 344 -12.53 24.63 0.06
C SER A 344 -12.47 25.82 -0.88
N ASN A 345 -11.46 25.81 -1.77
CA ASN A 345 -11.31 26.77 -2.87
C ASN A 345 -12.14 26.41 -4.11
N ILE A 346 -12.76 25.23 -4.17
CA ILE A 346 -13.71 24.87 -5.22
C ILE A 346 -15.13 24.78 -4.67
N LYS A 347 -16.14 24.80 -5.57
CA LYS A 347 -17.55 24.71 -5.20
C LYS A 347 -17.84 23.42 -4.43
N VAL A 348 -18.45 23.56 -3.26
CA VAL A 348 -18.98 22.44 -2.48
C VAL A 348 -20.29 21.98 -3.10
N THR A 349 -20.42 20.68 -3.32
CA THR A 349 -21.60 20.03 -3.92
C THR A 349 -22.30 19.15 -2.91
N GLY A 350 -23.62 19.13 -2.91
CA GLY A 350 -24.39 18.29 -1.98
C GLY A 350 -25.74 18.03 -2.48
#